data_bcd0387f4da56cbd4b48baf0c23aacb9
#
_entry.id   bcd0387f4da56cbd4b48baf0c23aacb9
#
_cell.length_a   1.000
_cell.length_b   1.000
_cell.length_c   1.000
_cell.angle_alpha   90.00
_cell.angle_beta   90.00
_cell.angle_gamma   90.00
#
_symmetry.space_group_name_H-M   'P 1'
#
loop_
_entity.id
_entity.type
_entity.pdbx_description
1 polymer ?
#
loop_
_entity_poly.entity_id
_entity_poly.type
_entity_poly.pdbx_seq_one_letter_code
_entity_poly.pdbx_strand_id
1 'polypeptide(L)' 'MPTADTTFRPTEQELVERWRAQELERAGFPEDVAAELATRNDVDLHRATELLEKGCSPELAADILR' A
#
# COMPACT_ATOMS: atom_id res chain seq x y z
N MET A 1 -21.49 26.64 -2.40
CA MET A 1 -21.02 26.34 -2.32
C MET A 1 -20.38 25.99 -2.14
N PRO A 2 -20.26 25.77 -1.95
CA PRO A 2 -19.57 25.38 -1.69
C PRO A 2 -18.72 25.04 -1.60
N THR A 3 -18.29 25.01 -1.59
CA THR A 3 -17.44 24.77 -1.55
C THR A 3 -16.74 24.41 -0.96
N ALA A 4 -16.72 24.36 -0.63
CA ALA A 4 -16.07 24.19 0.11
C ALA A 4 -15.49 23.15 0.26
N ASP A 5 -15.68 22.63 0.03
CA ASP A 5 -15.22 21.64 0.11
C ASP A 5 -14.16 21.38 -0.28
N THR A 6 -14.03 21.86 -0.81
CA THR A 6 -12.94 21.95 -1.12
C THR A 6 -12.07 21.41 -0.26
N THR A 7 -12.39 21.30 0.48
CA THR A 7 -11.65 20.82 1.31
C THR A 7 -11.09 19.67 1.00
N PHE A 8 -10.38 19.25 1.21
CA PHE A 8 -9.59 18.35 1.29
C PHE A 8 -10.21 17.06 1.45
N ARG A 9 -10.76 16.55 0.40
CA ARG A 9 -11.26 15.26 0.36
C ARG A 9 -10.32 14.44 -0.43
N PRO A 10 -9.78 13.32 0.08
CA PRO A 10 -8.96 12.41 -0.72
C PRO A 10 -9.77 11.85 -1.86
N THR A 11 -9.12 11.66 -2.99
CA THR A 11 -9.77 11.04 -4.13
C THR A 11 -9.98 9.57 -3.83
N GLU A 12 -10.79 8.93 -4.65
CA GLU A 12 -11.01 7.50 -4.54
C GLU A 12 -9.71 6.73 -4.61
N GLN A 13 -8.84 7.14 -5.53
CA GLN A 13 -7.55 6.50 -5.69
C GLN A 13 -6.69 6.64 -4.43
N GLU A 14 -6.71 7.81 -3.82
CA GLU A 14 -5.95 8.04 -2.59
C GLU A 14 -6.48 7.17 -1.45
N LEU A 15 -7.79 7.00 -1.38
CA LEU A 15 -8.37 6.14 -0.37
C LEU A 15 -7.97 4.70 -0.56
N VAL A 16 -7.96 4.24 -1.80
CA VAL A 16 -7.55 2.88 -2.11
C VAL A 16 -6.07 2.69 -1.76
N GLU A 17 -5.23 3.65 -2.13
CA GLU A 17 -3.80 3.56 -1.82
C GLU A 17 -3.56 3.53 -0.32
N ARG A 18 -4.31 4.32 0.42
CA ARG A 18 -4.18 4.35 1.88
C ARG A 18 -4.57 3.00 2.48
N TRP A 19 -5.65 2.44 1.98
CA TRP A 19 -6.09 1.13 2.44
C TRP A 19 -5.05 0.06 2.13
N ARG A 20 -4.49 0.11 0.92
CA ARG A 20 -3.47 -0.85 0.53
C ARG A 20 -2.23 -0.73 1.40
N ALA A 21 -1.82 0.51 1.70
CA ALA A 21 -0.66 0.72 2.57
C ALA A 21 -0.92 0.14 3.96
N GLN A 22 -2.11 0.32 4.48
CA GLN A 22 -2.47 -0.22 5.79
C GLN A 22 -2.42 -1.76 5.79
N GLU A 23 -2.91 -2.36 4.72
CA GLU A 23 -2.89 -3.81 4.60
C GLU A 23 -1.47 -4.34 4.52
N LEU A 24 -0.61 -3.63 3.79
CA LEU A 24 0.80 -4.02 3.68
C LEU A 24 1.52 -3.88 5.02
N GLU A 25 1.25 -2.81 5.75
CA GLU A 25 1.83 -2.64 7.09
C GLU A 25 1.37 -3.76 8.03
N ARG A 26 0.10 -4.09 7.94
CA ARG A 26 -0.46 -5.15 8.77
C ARG A 26 0.21 -6.49 8.46
N ALA A 27 0.57 -6.69 7.20
CA ALA A 27 1.24 -7.91 6.79
C ALA A 27 2.70 -7.96 7.27
N GLY A 28 3.30 -6.80 7.55
CA GLY A 28 4.66 -6.76 8.08
C GLY A 28 5.62 -5.85 7.36
N PHE A 29 5.16 -5.10 6.36
CA PHE A 29 6.02 -4.16 5.65
C PHE A 29 6.24 -2.89 6.47
N PRO A 30 7.45 -2.31 6.44
CA PRO A 30 7.66 -1.00 7.05
C PRO A 30 6.78 0.05 6.40
N GLU A 31 6.49 1.11 7.12
CA GLU A 31 5.58 2.14 6.66
C GLU A 31 6.01 2.75 5.31
N ASP A 32 7.28 3.06 5.17
CA ASP A 32 7.76 3.67 3.92
C ASP A 32 7.65 2.71 2.74
N VAL A 33 7.98 1.45 2.96
CA VAL A 33 7.86 0.44 1.90
C VAL A 33 6.40 0.21 1.57
N ALA A 34 5.55 0.13 2.58
CA ALA A 34 4.12 -0.08 2.37
C ALA A 34 3.53 1.05 1.54
N ALA A 35 3.90 2.29 1.85
CA ALA A 35 3.43 3.44 1.11
C ALA A 35 3.87 3.39 -0.35
N GLU A 36 5.12 3.03 -0.57
CA GLU A 36 5.66 2.92 -1.92
C GLU A 36 4.92 1.86 -2.73
N LEU A 37 4.76 0.69 -2.16
CA LEU A 37 4.09 -0.41 -2.87
C LEU A 37 2.62 -0.11 -3.10
N ALA A 38 1.99 0.61 -2.18
CA ALA A 38 0.58 0.92 -2.30
C ALA A 38 0.27 1.82 -3.49
N THR A 39 1.24 2.61 -3.94
CA THR A 39 1.03 3.50 -5.08
C THR A 39 1.20 2.78 -6.41
N ARG A 40 1.68 1.54 -6.40
CA ARG A 40 1.92 0.79 -7.63
C ARG A 40 0.73 -0.12 -7.91
N ASN A 41 0.03 0.15 -8.99
CA ASN A 41 -1.17 -0.61 -9.34
C ASN A 41 -0.88 -2.05 -9.70
N ASP A 42 0.35 -2.34 -10.10
CA ASP A 42 0.72 -3.68 -10.52
C ASP A 42 1.14 -4.58 -9.36
N VAL A 43 1.18 -4.04 -8.14
CA VAL A 43 1.53 -4.85 -6.98
C VAL A 43 0.26 -5.53 -6.45
N ASP A 44 0.34 -6.86 -6.33
CA ASP A 44 -0.75 -7.65 -5.82
C ASP A 44 -0.58 -7.81 -4.31
N LEU A 45 -1.55 -7.32 -3.55
CA LEU A 45 -1.50 -7.40 -2.09
C LEU A 45 -1.44 -8.83 -1.60
N HIS A 46 -2.19 -9.70 -2.25
CA HIS A 46 -2.23 -11.10 -1.86
C HIS A 46 -0.85 -11.74 -1.99
N ARG A 47 -0.19 -11.43 -3.11
CA ARG A 47 1.14 -11.95 -3.34
C ARG A 47 2.15 -11.38 -2.36
N ALA A 48 2.01 -10.09 -2.05
CA ALA A 48 2.89 -9.45 -1.08
C ALA A 48 2.80 -10.12 0.28
N THR A 49 1.58 -10.36 0.73
CA THR A 49 1.35 -11.04 2.01
C THR A 49 1.91 -12.45 1.96
N GLU A 50 1.70 -13.13 0.86
CA GLU A 50 2.16 -14.51 0.69
C GLU A 50 3.67 -14.61 0.80
N LEU A 51 4.38 -13.66 0.19
CA LEU A 51 5.85 -13.66 0.26
C LEU A 51 6.34 -13.57 1.70
N LEU A 52 5.71 -12.71 2.50
CA LEU A 52 6.09 -12.58 3.90
C LEU A 52 5.76 -13.85 4.69
N GLU A 53 4.63 -14.45 4.37
CA GLU A 53 4.24 -15.71 5.04
C GLU A 53 5.22 -16.82 4.74
N LYS A 54 5.85 -16.76 3.58
CA LYS A 54 6.83 -17.77 3.20
C LYS A 54 8.21 -17.51 3.77
N GLY A 55 8.34 -16.43 4.53
CA GLY A 55 9.60 -16.14 5.20
C GLY A 55 10.49 -15.11 4.53
N CYS A 56 10.01 -14.46 3.48
CA CYS A 56 10.78 -13.40 2.85
C CYS A 56 10.82 -12.19 3.76
N SER A 57 11.97 -11.52 3.79
CA SER A 57 12.03 -10.25 4.52
C SER A 57 11.22 -9.20 3.76
N PRO A 58 10.72 -8.17 4.43
CA PRO A 58 9.97 -7.12 3.74
C PRO A 58 10.77 -6.46 2.61
N GLU A 59 12.06 -6.23 2.82
CA GLU A 59 12.88 -5.62 1.80
C GLU A 59 13.01 -6.50 0.57
N LEU A 60 13.24 -7.78 0.80
CA LEU A 60 13.36 -8.71 -0.32
C LEU A 60 12.03 -8.86 -1.05
N ALA A 61 10.96 -8.97 -0.29
CA ALA A 61 9.63 -9.06 -0.89
C ALA A 61 9.32 -7.84 -1.75
N ALA A 62 9.67 -6.66 -1.26
CA ALA A 62 9.46 -5.43 -2.02
C ALA A 62 10.26 -5.45 -3.32
N ASP A 63 11.49 -5.93 -3.28
CA ASP A 63 12.30 -6.02 -4.48
C ASP A 63 11.69 -6.98 -5.51
N ILE A 64 11.14 -8.07 -5.04
CA ILE A 64 10.47 -9.03 -5.92
C ILE A 64 9.24 -8.41 -6.56
N LEU A 65 8.50 -7.62 -5.79
CA LEU A 65 7.25 -7.04 -6.27
C LEU A 65 7.44 -5.82 -7.17
N ARG A 66 8.57 -5.14 -7.07
CA ARG A 66 8.83 -3.99 -7.93
C ARG A 66 9.12 -4.40 -9.38
#